data_46aab643e8125bdcea55e3ac6df5ceef
#
_entry.id   46aab643e8125bdcea55e3ac6df5ceef
#
_cell.length_a   1.000
_cell.length_b   1.000
_cell.length_c   1.000
_cell.angle_alpha   90.00
_cell.angle_beta   90.00
_cell.angle_gamma   90.00
#
_symmetry.space_group_name_H-M   'P 1'
#
loop_
_entity.id
_entity.type
_entity.pdbx_description
1 polymer ?
#
loop_
_entity_poly.entity_id
_entity_poly.type
_entity_poly.pdbx_seq_one_letter_code
_entity_poly.pdbx_strand_id
1 'polypeptide(L)'
;TVMDSGGKQYNIKEFVTGLGWEENKNEISVRTSFTAKNDKTSAGRLSELIKPGCLIGIFASDGGKQDREVARGTVQEWNPQEQSSSNTLKCVAYDSLYDLQRSQDNKFYSAGTGTKSIMTGAFDEWGIPTKGYSGPNISHEKMKYSSSYVSDMLLDVLDDAYKKGGGKFIIRAAEGYADVVERGTNTDVYVFRVDNTKSISQSISTASLVTRVK
;
A
#
# COMPACT_ATOMS: atom_id res chain seq x y z
N THR A 1 -9.16 -9.97 9.01
CA THR A 1 -8.33 -10.88 9.82
C THR A 1 -7.13 -10.14 10.37
N VAL A 2 -6.72 -10.46 11.57
CA VAL A 2 -5.48 -9.97 12.19
C VAL A 2 -4.63 -11.16 12.57
N MET A 3 -3.33 -11.05 12.37
CA MET A 3 -2.34 -12.02 12.82
C MET A 3 -1.40 -11.33 13.82
N ASP A 4 -1.29 -11.89 15.01
CA ASP A 4 -0.40 -11.37 16.05
C ASP A 4 1.08 -11.72 15.76
N SER A 5 1.97 -11.19 16.58
CA SER A 5 3.42 -11.44 16.46
C SER A 5 3.82 -12.92 16.66
N GLY A 6 2.95 -13.72 17.25
CA GLY A 6 3.12 -15.17 17.41
C GLY A 6 2.58 -15.99 16.24
N GLY A 7 2.05 -15.35 15.20
CA GLY A 7 1.48 -16.01 14.02
C GLY A 7 0.03 -16.51 14.21
N LYS A 8 -0.61 -16.23 15.36
CA LYS A 8 -1.99 -16.63 15.60
C LYS A 8 -2.96 -15.68 14.90
N GLN A 9 -3.90 -16.23 14.15
CA GLN A 9 -4.88 -15.48 13.39
C GLN A 9 -6.20 -15.33 14.15
N TYR A 10 -6.78 -14.13 14.03
CA TYR A 10 -8.09 -13.78 14.61
C TYR A 10 -8.99 -13.17 13.54
N ASN A 11 -10.22 -13.68 13.44
CA ASN A 11 -11.24 -13.03 12.62
C ASN A 11 -11.96 -11.98 13.47
N ILE A 12 -11.76 -10.71 13.12
CA ILE A 12 -12.34 -9.56 13.84
C ILE A 12 -13.50 -8.90 13.11
N LYS A 13 -14.02 -9.51 12.04
CA LYS A 13 -15.07 -8.94 11.18
C LYS A 13 -16.22 -8.34 11.95
N GLU A 14 -16.73 -9.04 12.97
CA GLU A 14 -17.90 -8.63 13.75
C GLU A 14 -17.66 -7.38 14.60
N PHE A 15 -16.42 -7.07 14.92
CA PHE A 15 -16.05 -5.90 15.72
C PHE A 15 -15.78 -4.66 14.88
N VAL A 16 -15.50 -4.82 13.57
CA VAL A 16 -15.13 -3.71 12.68
C VAL A 16 -16.35 -2.87 12.34
N THR A 17 -16.29 -1.59 12.66
CA THR A 17 -17.35 -0.60 12.40
C THR A 17 -17.04 0.35 11.25
N GLY A 18 -15.77 0.47 10.89
CA GLY A 18 -15.31 1.25 9.75
C GLY A 18 -14.03 0.64 9.18
N LEU A 19 -13.95 0.53 7.87
CA LEU A 19 -12.81 -0.04 7.15
C LEU A 19 -12.58 0.75 5.88
N GLY A 20 -11.34 1.07 5.59
CA GLY A 20 -10.93 1.73 4.36
C GLY A 20 -9.49 1.40 3.99
N TRP A 21 -9.18 1.57 2.74
CA TRP A 21 -7.81 1.57 2.23
C TRP A 21 -7.64 2.70 1.21
N GLU A 22 -6.44 3.23 1.12
CA GLU A 22 -6.09 4.37 0.30
C GLU A 22 -4.83 4.04 -0.51
N GLU A 23 -4.87 4.34 -1.78
CA GLU A 23 -3.73 4.34 -2.69
C GLU A 23 -3.57 5.76 -3.26
N ASN A 24 -2.44 6.40 -3.03
CA ASN A 24 -2.16 7.75 -3.49
C ASN A 24 -1.18 7.74 -4.67
N LYS A 25 -1.35 8.64 -5.62
CA LYS A 25 -0.57 8.68 -6.87
C LYS A 25 0.95 8.77 -6.67
N ASN A 26 1.38 9.47 -5.63
CA ASN A 26 2.81 9.73 -5.35
C ASN A 26 3.35 8.86 -4.20
N GLU A 27 2.58 7.89 -3.75
CA GLU A 27 2.94 6.96 -2.69
C GLU A 27 2.99 5.55 -3.28
N ILE A 28 3.95 4.76 -2.85
CA ILE A 28 4.07 3.37 -3.30
C ILE A 28 3.39 2.38 -2.35
N SER A 29 3.12 2.81 -1.11
CA SER A 29 2.51 1.99 -0.06
C SER A 29 1.00 2.23 0.02
N VAL A 30 0.25 1.16 0.19
CA VAL A 30 -1.18 1.20 0.51
C VAL A 30 -1.38 1.42 2.00
N ARG A 31 -2.17 2.43 2.33
CA ARG A 31 -2.60 2.72 3.69
C ARG A 31 -3.95 2.05 3.96
N THR A 32 -4.03 1.23 4.97
CA THR A 32 -5.26 0.60 5.45
C THR A 32 -5.64 1.17 6.80
N SER A 33 -6.89 1.56 6.98
CA SER A 33 -7.40 2.03 8.28
C SER A 33 -8.66 1.29 8.67
N PHE A 34 -8.81 1.00 9.96
CA PHE A 34 -10.06 0.48 10.48
C PHE A 34 -10.37 1.00 11.89
N THR A 35 -11.65 1.02 12.19
CA THR A 35 -12.18 1.25 13.53
C THR A 35 -12.95 0.01 13.96
N ALA A 36 -12.69 -0.46 15.15
CA ALA A 36 -13.38 -1.61 15.72
C ALA A 36 -13.91 -1.29 17.13
N LYS A 37 -14.96 -1.97 17.55
CA LYS A 37 -15.37 -2.00 18.95
C LYS A 37 -14.30 -2.71 19.77
N ASN A 38 -13.81 -2.08 20.84
CA ASN A 38 -12.77 -2.63 21.69
C ASN A 38 -13.37 -3.55 22.77
N ASP A 39 -14.20 -4.48 22.35
CA ASP A 39 -14.88 -5.42 23.23
C ASP A 39 -13.96 -6.57 23.64
N LYS A 40 -14.33 -7.23 24.73
CA LYS A 40 -13.64 -8.42 25.22
C LYS A 40 -14.07 -9.63 24.40
N THR A 41 -13.13 -10.28 23.78
CA THR A 41 -13.29 -11.57 23.09
C THR A 41 -12.93 -12.73 24.06
N SER A 42 -13.10 -13.96 23.61
CA SER A 42 -12.59 -15.14 24.34
C SER A 42 -11.07 -15.14 24.52
N ALA A 43 -10.34 -14.40 23.67
CA ALA A 43 -8.88 -14.29 23.68
C ALA A 43 -8.35 -13.03 24.38
N GLY A 44 -9.21 -12.13 24.85
CA GLY A 44 -8.85 -10.85 25.46
C GLY A 44 -9.54 -9.67 24.77
N ARG A 45 -9.22 -8.43 25.15
CA ARG A 45 -9.71 -7.22 24.46
C ARG A 45 -8.99 -7.04 23.14
N LEU A 46 -9.66 -6.48 22.15
CA LEU A 46 -9.03 -6.22 20.83
C LEU A 46 -7.78 -5.36 20.93
N SER A 47 -7.77 -4.35 21.80
CA SER A 47 -6.59 -3.53 22.06
C SER A 47 -5.44 -4.26 22.75
N GLU A 48 -5.66 -5.42 23.32
CA GLU A 48 -4.61 -6.30 23.87
C GLU A 48 -4.07 -7.25 22.81
N LEU A 49 -4.93 -7.70 21.89
CA LEU A 49 -4.60 -8.62 20.81
C LEU A 49 -3.93 -7.94 19.62
N ILE A 50 -4.36 -6.71 19.32
CA ILE A 50 -3.85 -5.93 18.19
C ILE A 50 -2.89 -4.88 18.71
N LYS A 51 -1.65 -4.95 18.28
CA LYS A 51 -0.58 -4.03 18.64
C LYS A 51 0.17 -3.57 17.38
N PRO A 52 0.96 -2.48 17.45
CA PRO A 52 1.92 -2.19 16.40
C PRO A 52 2.77 -3.42 16.09
N GLY A 53 2.99 -3.69 14.80
CA GLY A 53 3.66 -4.90 14.29
C GLY A 53 2.73 -6.07 13.96
N CYS A 54 1.46 -6.08 14.41
CA CYS A 54 0.49 -7.09 13.97
C CYS A 54 0.19 -6.96 12.47
N LEU A 55 0.07 -8.09 11.78
CA LEU A 55 -0.33 -8.12 10.37
C LEU A 55 -1.85 -8.10 10.24
N ILE A 56 -2.36 -7.25 9.36
CA ILE A 56 -3.78 -7.17 9.02
C ILE A 56 -3.98 -7.63 7.59
N GLY A 57 -5.00 -8.45 7.35
CA GLY A 57 -5.48 -8.81 6.03
C GLY A 57 -6.96 -8.46 5.86
N ILE A 58 -7.30 -7.81 4.76
CA ILE A 58 -8.66 -7.54 4.32
C ILE A 58 -8.99 -8.50 3.20
N PHE A 59 -10.09 -9.22 3.36
CA PHE A 59 -10.55 -10.20 2.39
C PHE A 59 -11.97 -9.86 1.94
N ALA A 60 -12.19 -9.86 0.64
CA ALA A 60 -13.52 -9.78 0.04
C ALA A 60 -14.05 -11.18 -0.21
N SER A 61 -15.29 -11.45 0.24
CA SER A 61 -16.01 -12.68 -0.02
C SER A 61 -17.15 -12.42 -1.00
N ASP A 62 -17.22 -13.19 -2.07
CA ASP A 62 -18.27 -13.12 -3.09
C ASP A 62 -19.21 -14.33 -2.97
N GLY A 63 -19.98 -14.35 -1.88
CA GLY A 63 -21.13 -15.24 -1.70
C GLY A 63 -20.89 -16.75 -1.89
N GLY A 64 -19.68 -17.27 -1.65
CA GLY A 64 -19.37 -18.69 -1.76
C GLY A 64 -18.16 -19.04 -2.63
N LYS A 65 -17.53 -18.04 -3.23
CA LYS A 65 -16.19 -18.17 -3.82
C LYS A 65 -15.12 -17.99 -2.77
N GLN A 66 -13.92 -18.47 -3.07
CA GLN A 66 -12.76 -18.30 -2.21
C GLN A 66 -12.54 -16.81 -1.88
N ASP A 67 -12.34 -16.50 -0.60
CA ASP A 67 -12.02 -15.15 -0.16
C ASP A 67 -10.78 -14.63 -0.86
N ARG A 68 -10.91 -13.45 -1.51
CA ARG A 68 -9.79 -12.79 -2.18
C ARG A 68 -9.22 -11.73 -1.25
N GLU A 69 -7.90 -11.74 -1.07
CA GLU A 69 -7.21 -10.67 -0.36
C GLU A 69 -7.30 -9.37 -1.18
N VAL A 70 -7.78 -8.31 -0.52
CA VAL A 70 -7.92 -6.96 -1.10
C VAL A 70 -6.76 -6.07 -0.69
N ALA A 71 -6.39 -6.14 0.58
CA ALA A 71 -5.28 -5.37 1.13
C ALA A 71 -4.65 -6.11 2.31
N ARG A 72 -3.37 -5.86 2.52
CA ARG A 72 -2.59 -6.39 3.64
C ARG A 72 -1.66 -5.30 4.14
N GLY A 73 -1.43 -5.26 5.45
CA GLY A 73 -0.47 -4.32 6.01
C GLY A 73 -0.10 -4.63 7.46
N THR A 74 0.99 -4.06 7.90
CA THR A 74 1.45 -4.11 9.30
C THR A 74 0.95 -2.89 10.05
N VAL A 75 0.37 -3.08 11.22
CA VAL A 75 -0.13 -2.00 12.09
C VAL A 75 1.04 -1.10 12.48
N GLN A 76 0.93 0.18 12.16
CA GLN A 76 1.87 1.22 12.54
C GLN A 76 1.29 2.16 13.59
N GLU A 77 -0.03 2.46 13.47
CA GLU A 77 -0.72 3.30 14.43
C GLU A 77 -1.81 2.51 15.15
N TRP A 78 -1.85 2.68 16.47
CA TRP A 78 -2.75 1.99 17.37
C TRP A 78 -3.30 2.98 18.40
N ASN A 79 -4.58 3.20 18.41
CA ASN A 79 -5.22 4.19 19.25
C ASN A 79 -6.51 3.63 19.87
N PRO A 80 -6.45 3.05 21.08
CA PRO A 80 -7.62 2.70 21.86
C PRO A 80 -8.23 3.96 22.45
N GLN A 81 -9.54 4.12 22.31
CA GLN A 81 -10.31 5.22 22.88
C GLN A 81 -11.37 4.66 23.80
N GLU A 82 -11.32 5.06 25.06
CA GLU A 82 -12.30 4.70 26.08
C GLU A 82 -13.13 5.94 26.41
N GLN A 83 -14.43 5.85 26.21
CA GLN A 83 -15.40 6.87 26.58
C GLN A 83 -16.51 6.22 27.41
N SER A 84 -17.24 7.01 28.19
CA SER A 84 -18.31 6.48 29.06
C SER A 84 -19.38 5.66 28.33
N SER A 85 -19.57 5.89 27.03
CA SER A 85 -20.60 5.24 26.21
C SER A 85 -20.02 4.36 25.08
N SER A 86 -18.70 4.36 24.84
CA SER A 86 -18.12 3.58 23.76
C SER A 86 -16.63 3.31 23.97
N ASN A 87 -16.26 2.06 23.72
CA ASN A 87 -14.86 1.65 23.63
C ASN A 87 -14.53 1.33 22.18
N THR A 88 -13.59 2.05 21.61
CA THR A 88 -13.16 1.85 20.22
C THR A 88 -11.65 1.68 20.11
N LEU A 89 -11.24 0.95 19.08
CA LEU A 89 -9.85 0.82 18.67
C LEU A 89 -9.72 1.30 17.24
N LYS A 90 -8.89 2.32 17.02
CA LYS A 90 -8.52 2.79 15.68
C LYS A 90 -7.12 2.32 15.37
N CYS A 91 -6.94 1.72 14.19
CA CYS A 91 -5.64 1.28 13.70
C CYS A 91 -5.40 1.76 12.28
N VAL A 92 -4.13 2.06 12.00
CA VAL A 92 -3.62 2.29 10.66
C VAL A 92 -2.50 1.29 10.40
N ALA A 93 -2.56 0.66 9.25
CA ALA A 93 -1.57 -0.29 8.79
C ALA A 93 -1.09 0.09 7.39
N TYR A 94 0.14 -0.27 7.09
CA TYR A 94 0.76 -0.05 5.78
C TYR A 94 1.32 -1.37 5.25
N ASP A 95 1.35 -1.51 3.94
CA ASP A 95 1.96 -2.66 3.29
C ASP A 95 3.49 -2.69 3.40
N SER A 96 4.12 -3.70 2.81
CA SER A 96 5.57 -3.92 2.89
C SER A 96 6.41 -2.83 2.21
N LEU A 97 5.82 -1.97 1.38
CA LEU A 97 6.52 -0.89 0.71
C LEU A 97 6.67 0.37 1.58
N TYR A 98 6.01 0.41 2.74
CA TYR A 98 6.02 1.57 3.63
C TYR A 98 7.43 1.95 4.11
N ASP A 99 8.27 0.96 4.37
CA ASP A 99 9.64 1.23 4.83
C ASP A 99 10.48 1.91 3.75
N LEU A 100 10.26 1.61 2.47
CA LEU A 100 10.89 2.34 1.36
C LEU A 100 10.42 3.79 1.27
N GLN A 101 9.16 4.04 1.61
CA GLN A 101 8.55 5.37 1.54
C GLN A 101 9.02 6.30 2.65
N ARG A 102 9.38 5.78 3.82
CA ARG A 102 9.79 6.56 4.99
C ARG A 102 11.30 6.60 5.23
N SER A 103 12.07 5.82 4.51
CA SER A 103 13.52 5.69 4.71
C SER A 103 14.29 6.42 3.62
N GLN A 104 15.40 7.04 4.01
CA GLN A 104 16.32 7.73 3.13
C GLN A 104 17.60 6.93 2.95
N ASP A 105 18.20 7.02 1.76
CA ASP A 105 19.46 6.36 1.46
C ASP A 105 20.30 7.20 0.48
N ASN A 106 21.56 6.79 0.31
CA ASN A 106 22.50 7.31 -0.67
C ASN A 106 22.78 6.23 -1.70
N LYS A 107 22.36 6.43 -2.94
CA LYS A 107 22.54 5.45 -4.01
C LYS A 107 23.27 6.02 -5.22
N PHE A 108 24.07 5.16 -5.80
CA PHE A 108 24.77 5.45 -7.03
C PHE A 108 24.57 4.28 -8.00
N TYR A 109 24.05 4.59 -9.17
CA TYR A 109 23.91 3.64 -10.25
C TYR A 109 24.79 4.10 -11.44
N SER A 110 25.66 3.21 -11.91
CA SER A 110 26.49 3.47 -13.07
C SER A 110 25.68 3.55 -14.36
N ALA A 111 26.17 4.26 -15.35
CA ALA A 111 25.57 4.25 -16.67
C ALA A 111 25.46 2.81 -17.21
N GLY A 112 24.35 2.50 -17.85
CA GLY A 112 24.03 1.15 -18.34
C GLY A 112 23.31 0.25 -17.33
N THR A 113 23.14 0.66 -16.07
CA THR A 113 22.35 -0.12 -15.10
C THR A 113 20.89 -0.18 -15.54
N GLY A 114 20.31 -1.37 -15.59
CA GLY A 114 18.93 -1.58 -16.05
C GLY A 114 17.90 -1.36 -14.94
N THR A 115 16.69 -0.90 -15.32
CA THR A 115 15.55 -0.72 -14.40
C THR A 115 15.30 -1.93 -13.54
N LYS A 116 15.28 -3.12 -14.14
CA LYS A 116 15.07 -4.39 -13.42
C LYS A 116 16.07 -4.57 -12.28
N SER A 117 17.36 -4.38 -12.56
CA SER A 117 18.42 -4.56 -11.57
C SER A 117 18.29 -3.59 -10.40
N ILE A 118 17.91 -2.34 -10.67
CA ILE A 118 17.67 -1.33 -9.63
C ILE A 118 16.49 -1.71 -8.76
N MET A 119 15.35 -2.04 -9.36
CA MET A 119 14.12 -2.39 -8.64
C MET A 119 14.27 -3.64 -7.79
N THR A 120 14.74 -4.75 -8.39
CA THR A 120 14.91 -6.01 -7.65
C THR A 120 15.97 -5.88 -6.58
N GLY A 121 17.07 -5.17 -6.85
CA GLY A 121 18.10 -4.91 -5.86
C GLY A 121 17.61 -4.11 -4.66
N ALA A 122 16.74 -3.12 -4.89
CA ALA A 122 16.13 -2.37 -3.79
C ALA A 122 15.17 -3.25 -2.96
N PHE A 123 14.34 -4.06 -3.60
CA PHE A 123 13.45 -4.98 -2.86
C PHE A 123 14.23 -6.01 -2.05
N ASP A 124 15.26 -6.59 -2.62
CA ASP A 124 16.13 -7.56 -1.93
C ASP A 124 16.86 -6.93 -0.73
N GLU A 125 17.41 -5.74 -0.91
CA GLU A 125 18.13 -5.02 0.15
C GLU A 125 17.22 -4.69 1.34
N TRP A 126 15.97 -4.37 1.08
CA TRP A 126 14.97 -4.06 2.12
C TRP A 126 14.17 -5.27 2.57
N GLY A 127 14.52 -6.47 2.13
CA GLY A 127 13.87 -7.72 2.52
C GLY A 127 12.41 -7.81 2.09
N ILE A 128 12.03 -7.12 1.01
CA ILE A 128 10.66 -7.13 0.48
C ILE A 128 10.51 -8.29 -0.51
N PRO A 129 9.66 -9.28 -0.22
CA PRO A 129 9.49 -10.43 -1.10
C PRO A 129 8.93 -10.04 -2.47
N THR A 130 9.39 -10.73 -3.52
CA THR A 130 8.87 -10.58 -4.88
C THR A 130 8.50 -11.95 -5.46
N LYS A 131 7.45 -12.01 -6.30
CA LYS A 131 7.10 -13.24 -7.06
C LYS A 131 7.78 -13.27 -8.44
N GLY A 132 8.43 -12.20 -8.83
CA GLY A 132 9.03 -11.98 -10.13
C GLY A 132 9.19 -10.50 -10.41
N TYR A 133 9.43 -10.16 -11.67
CA TYR A 133 9.54 -8.78 -12.13
C TYR A 133 8.80 -8.62 -13.46
N SER A 134 7.72 -7.84 -13.45
CA SER A 134 6.88 -7.57 -14.62
C SER A 134 7.12 -6.19 -15.23
N GLY A 135 8.06 -5.43 -14.66
CA GLY A 135 8.36 -4.05 -15.05
C GLY A 135 9.24 -3.92 -16.30
N PRO A 136 9.59 -2.68 -16.69
CA PRO A 136 10.46 -2.40 -17.83
C PRO A 136 11.90 -2.79 -17.51
N ASN A 137 12.68 -3.03 -18.55
CA ASN A 137 14.12 -3.25 -18.41
C ASN A 137 14.89 -2.31 -19.37
N ILE A 138 14.93 -1.03 -19.02
CA ILE A 138 15.57 0.04 -19.77
C ILE A 138 16.90 0.38 -19.11
N SER A 139 17.94 0.63 -19.90
CA SER A 139 19.22 1.13 -19.39
C SER A 139 19.16 2.61 -19.07
N HIS A 140 19.71 2.94 -17.89
CA HIS A 140 19.76 4.32 -17.40
C HIS A 140 21.13 4.95 -17.63
N GLU A 141 21.15 6.27 -17.72
CA GLU A 141 22.36 7.04 -17.54
C GLU A 141 22.84 6.94 -16.08
N LYS A 142 23.98 7.53 -15.77
CA LYS A 142 24.48 7.60 -14.40
C LYS A 142 23.47 8.34 -13.51
N MET A 143 23.00 7.68 -12.44
CA MET A 143 22.09 8.26 -11.45
C MET A 143 22.78 8.34 -10.08
N LYS A 144 22.60 9.47 -9.41
CA LYS A 144 23.13 9.68 -8.06
C LYS A 144 22.05 10.29 -7.16
N TYR A 145 21.81 9.66 -6.06
CA TYR A 145 20.88 10.08 -5.03
C TYR A 145 21.63 10.31 -3.70
N SER A 146 21.28 11.37 -3.01
CA SER A 146 21.87 11.71 -1.71
C SER A 146 20.78 12.07 -0.73
N SER A 147 20.69 11.34 0.37
CA SER A 147 19.65 11.52 1.41
C SER A 147 18.23 11.62 0.80
N SER A 148 17.97 10.80 -0.20
CA SER A 148 16.69 10.75 -0.90
C SER A 148 15.84 9.62 -0.35
N TYR A 149 14.51 9.79 -0.31
CA TYR A 149 13.62 8.69 0.02
C TYR A 149 13.76 7.58 -1.02
N VAL A 150 13.79 6.32 -0.54
CA VAL A 150 13.99 5.17 -1.42
C VAL A 150 12.85 5.07 -2.44
N SER A 151 11.61 5.33 -2.01
CA SER A 151 10.45 5.40 -2.90
C SER A 151 10.63 6.41 -4.03
N ASP A 152 11.12 7.61 -3.72
CA ASP A 152 11.31 8.67 -4.70
C ASP A 152 12.38 8.29 -5.73
N MET A 153 13.48 7.66 -5.27
CA MET A 153 14.50 7.11 -6.17
C MET A 153 13.92 6.09 -7.15
N LEU A 154 13.08 5.16 -6.65
CA LEU A 154 12.48 4.13 -7.48
C LEU A 154 11.46 4.71 -8.47
N LEU A 155 10.67 5.70 -8.04
CA LEU A 155 9.73 6.41 -8.91
C LEU A 155 10.46 7.22 -10.00
N ASP A 156 11.58 7.87 -9.68
CA ASP A 156 12.42 8.59 -10.64
C ASP A 156 13.01 7.62 -11.69
N VAL A 157 13.48 6.45 -11.27
CA VAL A 157 13.95 5.39 -12.18
C VAL A 157 12.85 4.92 -13.13
N LEU A 158 11.61 4.78 -12.67
CA LEU A 158 10.47 4.43 -13.52
C LEU A 158 10.09 5.57 -14.47
N ASP A 159 10.19 6.82 -14.02
CA ASP A 159 9.92 7.98 -14.86
C ASP A 159 10.98 8.14 -15.97
N ASP A 160 12.26 7.91 -15.66
CA ASP A 160 13.33 7.88 -16.67
C ASP A 160 13.12 6.72 -17.67
N ALA A 161 12.75 5.54 -17.20
CA ALA A 161 12.41 4.41 -18.07
C ALA A 161 11.24 4.75 -19.01
N TYR A 162 10.20 5.42 -18.49
CA TYR A 162 9.07 5.88 -19.29
C TYR A 162 9.49 6.88 -20.38
N LYS A 163 10.29 7.88 -20.02
CA LYS A 163 10.82 8.87 -20.97
C LYS A 163 11.64 8.24 -22.12
N LYS A 164 12.24 7.08 -21.86
CA LYS A 164 13.00 6.28 -22.83
C LYS A 164 12.15 5.23 -23.58
N GLY A 165 10.82 5.30 -23.46
CA GLY A 165 9.89 4.42 -24.17
C GLY A 165 9.56 3.10 -23.46
N GLY A 166 9.90 2.97 -22.18
CA GLY A 166 9.67 1.75 -21.38
C GLY A 166 8.22 1.53 -20.92
N GLY A 167 7.26 2.38 -21.29
CA GLY A 167 5.88 2.30 -20.80
C GLY A 167 5.67 2.91 -19.42
N LYS A 168 4.42 3.02 -18.99
CA LYS A 168 4.06 3.54 -17.66
C LYS A 168 3.86 2.40 -16.67
N PHE A 169 4.65 2.40 -15.61
CA PHE A 169 4.61 1.38 -14.57
C PHE A 169 4.37 2.01 -13.19
N ILE A 170 3.87 1.21 -12.28
CA ILE A 170 3.73 1.52 -10.85
C ILE A 170 4.35 0.42 -10.01
N ILE A 171 4.81 0.78 -8.82
CA ILE A 171 5.23 -0.18 -7.81
C ILE A 171 3.99 -0.51 -6.96
N ARG A 172 3.75 -1.78 -6.71
CA ARG A 172 2.59 -2.25 -5.96
C ARG A 172 2.96 -3.44 -5.09
N ALA A 173 2.37 -3.52 -3.89
CA ALA A 173 2.39 -4.73 -3.08
C ALA A 173 1.02 -5.44 -3.15
N ALA A 174 1.03 -6.74 -3.35
CA ALA A 174 -0.16 -7.59 -3.30
C ALA A 174 0.19 -8.93 -2.65
N GLU A 175 -0.68 -9.42 -1.78
CA GLU A 175 -0.48 -10.69 -1.05
C GLU A 175 0.88 -10.79 -0.32
N GLY A 176 1.45 -9.64 0.06
CA GLY A 176 2.75 -9.54 0.72
C GLY A 176 3.96 -9.54 -0.20
N TYR A 177 3.78 -9.50 -1.52
CA TYR A 177 4.84 -9.43 -2.52
C TYR A 177 4.82 -8.10 -3.25
N ALA A 178 5.99 -7.52 -3.47
CA ALA A 178 6.13 -6.35 -4.33
C ALA A 178 6.31 -6.77 -5.80
N ASP A 179 5.77 -5.97 -6.70
CA ASP A 179 6.00 -6.05 -8.14
C ASP A 179 5.93 -4.68 -8.79
N VAL A 180 6.47 -4.58 -10.00
CA VAL A 180 6.38 -3.41 -10.86
C VAL A 180 5.45 -3.76 -12.00
N VAL A 181 4.23 -3.19 -11.97
CA VAL A 181 3.16 -3.55 -12.91
C VAL A 181 2.85 -2.43 -13.88
N GLU A 182 2.47 -2.77 -15.10
CA GLU A 182 2.09 -1.78 -16.11
C GLU A 182 0.79 -1.08 -15.71
N ARG A 183 0.78 0.23 -15.83
CA ARG A 183 -0.38 1.06 -15.47
C ARG A 183 -1.44 0.99 -16.57
N GLY A 184 -2.70 0.79 -16.16
CA GLY A 184 -3.85 0.82 -17.07
C GLY A 184 -4.17 -0.52 -17.75
N THR A 185 -3.57 -1.62 -17.29
CA THR A 185 -3.85 -2.98 -17.77
C THR A 185 -5.02 -3.66 -17.07
N ASN A 186 -5.66 -2.98 -16.12
CA ASN A 186 -6.85 -3.51 -15.45
C ASN A 186 -7.98 -3.72 -16.45
N THR A 187 -8.46 -4.96 -16.55
CA THR A 187 -9.64 -5.34 -17.34
C THR A 187 -10.94 -5.21 -16.55
N ASP A 188 -10.84 -5.28 -15.22
CA ASP A 188 -11.99 -5.16 -14.33
C ASP A 188 -12.19 -3.71 -13.92
N VAL A 189 -13.37 -3.18 -14.26
CA VAL A 189 -13.77 -1.81 -13.91
C VAL A 189 -14.80 -1.87 -12.79
N TYR A 190 -14.54 -1.23 -11.66
CA TYR A 190 -15.53 -1.06 -10.61
C TYR A 190 -16.57 -0.02 -11.04
N VAL A 191 -17.83 -0.43 -11.07
CA VAL A 191 -18.94 0.47 -11.38
C VAL A 191 -19.63 0.88 -10.09
N PHE A 192 -19.50 2.17 -9.73
CA PHE A 192 -20.21 2.76 -8.60
C PHE A 192 -21.55 3.29 -9.06
N ARG A 193 -22.63 2.83 -8.44
CA ARG A 193 -24.00 3.28 -8.69
C ARG A 193 -24.64 3.71 -7.37
N VAL A 194 -25.74 4.45 -7.46
CA VAL A 194 -26.48 4.89 -6.27
C VAL A 194 -27.02 3.72 -5.44
N ASP A 195 -27.31 2.60 -6.08
CA ASP A 195 -27.83 1.39 -5.45
C ASP A 195 -26.77 0.54 -4.75
N ASN A 196 -25.48 0.69 -5.11
CA ASN A 196 -24.38 -0.07 -4.51
C ASN A 196 -23.39 0.79 -3.71
N THR A 197 -23.66 2.07 -3.53
CA THR A 197 -22.81 3.00 -2.79
C THR A 197 -23.63 3.77 -1.75
N LYS A 198 -23.01 4.03 -0.60
CA LYS A 198 -23.65 4.80 0.49
C LYS A 198 -23.77 6.28 0.14
N SER A 199 -22.79 6.83 -0.55
CA SER A 199 -22.80 8.21 -1.04
C SER A 199 -21.85 8.35 -2.22
N ILE A 200 -22.20 9.23 -3.15
CA ILE A 200 -21.35 9.63 -4.28
C ILE A 200 -21.23 11.14 -4.22
N SER A 201 -20.00 11.66 -4.22
CA SER A 201 -19.72 13.08 -4.37
C SER A 201 -18.73 13.30 -5.50
N GLN A 202 -18.93 14.36 -6.27
CA GLN A 202 -18.03 14.77 -7.34
C GLN A 202 -17.68 16.25 -7.14
N SER A 203 -16.39 16.56 -7.24
CA SER A 203 -15.92 17.94 -7.25
C SER A 203 -15.00 18.16 -8.44
N ILE A 204 -15.11 19.32 -9.07
CA ILE A 204 -14.24 19.78 -10.16
C ILE A 204 -13.63 21.10 -9.72
N SER A 205 -12.30 21.20 -9.78
CA SER A 205 -11.59 22.43 -9.47
C SER A 205 -10.58 22.76 -10.57
N THR A 206 -10.56 24.00 -10.96
CA THR A 206 -9.55 24.56 -11.89
C THR A 206 -8.46 25.33 -11.17
N ALA A 207 -8.46 25.34 -9.83
CA ALA A 207 -7.55 26.15 -9.02
C ALA A 207 -6.05 25.88 -9.27
N SER A 208 -5.73 24.66 -9.70
CA SER A 208 -4.35 24.26 -10.06
C SER A 208 -4.11 24.15 -11.57
N LEU A 209 -5.05 24.59 -12.40
CA LEU A 209 -4.91 24.52 -13.85
C LEU A 209 -3.95 25.60 -14.34
N VAL A 210 -2.81 25.20 -14.87
CA VAL A 210 -1.87 26.10 -15.54
C VAL A 210 -2.21 26.13 -17.04
N THR A 211 -2.79 27.27 -17.49
CA THR A 211 -3.19 27.42 -18.89
C THR A 211 -2.14 28.12 -19.75
N ARG A 212 -1.10 28.69 -19.13
CA ARG A 212 -0.02 29.39 -19.83
C ARG A 212 1.31 29.25 -19.10
N VAL A 213 2.31 28.76 -19.80
CA VAL A 213 3.71 28.77 -19.39
C VAL A 213 4.47 29.77 -20.29
N LYS A 214 5.20 30.68 -19.65
CA LYS A 214 6.10 31.60 -20.37
C LYS A 214 7.50 31.01 -20.42
#